data_c140d7c02873b261bfd7c2c827ec230c
#
_entry.id   c140d7c02873b261bfd7c2c827ec230c
#
_cell.length_a   1.000
_cell.length_b   1.000
_cell.length_c   1.000
_cell.angle_alpha   90.00
_cell.angle_beta   90.00
_cell.angle_gamma   90.00
#
_symmetry.space_group_name_H-M   'P 1'
#
loop_
_entity.id
_entity.type
_entity.pdbx_description
1 polymer ?
#
loop_
_entity_poly.entity_id
_entity_poly.type
_entity_poly.pdbx_seq_one_letter_code
_entity_poly.pdbx_strand_id
1 'polypeptide(L)'
;NVVDASTNMPWYNGSTLLQHLEEVHVSGDRNLQDCRFPVQYVIRPQLDASRDFRGYAGRIASGVFKVGDEIVALPSGMKSTVSKIFVGEQSIDVAYPPQSVTMTLTDDIDLSRGDMIARENNQPDSVQELDAQICWMGEQPLNSATRYIVRHGTSEVKSMIREVMYKLDINTLHRDESDTNIGMNDIARIKLRTASPLLVDDYRRNRTTGSFVLIDPSSNLT
;
A
#
# COMPACT_ATOMS: atom_id res chain seq x y z
N ASN A 1 -14.59 22.09 25.39
CA ASN A 1 -13.22 21.70 24.97
C ASN A 1 -13.08 21.48 23.45
N VAL A 2 -14.01 22.00 22.64
CA VAL A 2 -13.85 21.92 21.17
C VAL A 2 -13.00 23.09 20.68
N VAL A 3 -13.41 24.31 20.93
CA VAL A 3 -12.68 25.53 20.56
C VAL A 3 -11.99 26.10 21.80
N ASP A 4 -12.75 26.33 22.85
CA ASP A 4 -12.27 26.88 24.14
C ASP A 4 -12.35 25.82 25.24
N ALA A 5 -11.52 25.98 26.26
CA ALA A 5 -11.55 25.12 27.45
C ALA A 5 -12.88 25.31 28.20
N SER A 6 -13.57 24.20 28.46
CA SER A 6 -14.89 24.20 29.13
C SER A 6 -14.75 24.07 30.64
N THR A 7 -15.46 24.89 31.39
CA THR A 7 -15.58 24.77 32.83
C THR A 7 -16.31 23.49 33.29
N ASN A 8 -17.05 22.84 32.38
CA ASN A 8 -17.77 21.60 32.68
C ASN A 8 -16.87 20.35 32.68
N MET A 9 -15.58 20.50 32.32
CA MET A 9 -14.61 19.41 32.30
C MET A 9 -13.34 19.78 33.10
N PRO A 10 -13.46 20.06 34.42
CA PRO A 10 -12.33 20.51 35.23
C PRO A 10 -11.23 19.44 35.40
N TRP A 11 -11.56 18.19 35.13
CA TRP A 11 -10.64 17.06 35.18
C TRP A 11 -9.75 16.96 33.95
N TYR A 12 -10.07 17.68 32.84
CA TYR A 12 -9.32 17.63 31.60
C TYR A 12 -8.36 18.82 31.49
N ASN A 13 -7.06 18.53 31.53
CA ASN A 13 -5.98 19.53 31.49
C ASN A 13 -5.25 19.55 30.11
N GLY A 14 -5.77 18.84 29.10
CA GLY A 14 -5.18 18.82 27.77
C GLY A 14 -5.61 20.01 26.90
N SER A 15 -5.07 20.07 25.68
CA SER A 15 -5.44 21.05 24.66
C SER A 15 -6.90 20.88 24.21
N THR A 16 -7.51 21.96 23.69
CA THR A 16 -8.82 21.87 23.03
C THR A 16 -8.69 21.06 21.75
N LEU A 17 -9.80 20.56 21.22
CA LEU A 17 -9.79 19.82 19.95
C LEU A 17 -9.21 20.67 18.81
N LEU A 18 -9.61 21.94 18.73
CA LEU A 18 -9.11 22.85 17.70
C LEU A 18 -7.59 23.03 17.83
N GLN A 19 -7.11 23.34 19.03
CA GLN A 19 -5.67 23.50 19.28
C GLN A 19 -4.90 22.22 18.94
N HIS A 20 -5.42 21.04 19.32
CA HIS A 20 -4.81 19.76 18.97
C HIS A 20 -4.74 19.55 17.45
N LEU A 21 -5.80 19.89 16.69
CA LEU A 21 -5.81 19.78 15.23
C LEU A 21 -4.83 20.75 14.56
N GLU A 22 -4.62 21.94 15.13
CA GLU A 22 -3.66 22.92 14.63
C GLU A 22 -2.20 22.52 14.91
N GLU A 23 -1.95 21.91 16.07
CA GLU A 23 -0.61 21.57 16.54
C GLU A 23 -0.16 20.15 16.14
N VAL A 24 -1.10 19.25 15.79
CA VAL A 24 -0.78 17.86 15.46
C VAL A 24 0.18 17.78 14.28
N HIS A 25 1.29 17.10 14.50
CA HIS A 25 2.31 16.94 13.48
C HIS A 25 1.91 15.89 12.44
N VAL A 26 1.52 16.33 11.25
CA VAL A 26 1.05 15.44 10.15
C VAL A 26 2.18 14.95 9.24
N SER A 27 3.41 15.47 9.38
CA SER A 27 4.53 15.07 8.50
C SER A 27 5.03 13.64 8.77
N GLY A 28 4.72 13.06 9.94
CA GLY A 28 5.07 11.68 10.29
C GLY A 28 4.21 10.60 9.62
N ASP A 29 3.12 10.98 8.95
CA ASP A 29 2.21 10.04 8.28
C ASP A 29 2.78 9.43 6.98
N ARG A 30 3.87 10.01 6.47
CA ARG A 30 4.50 9.55 5.22
C ARG A 30 5.84 8.90 5.52
N ASN A 31 5.98 7.66 5.11
CA ASN A 31 7.27 7.00 5.12
C ASN A 31 8.15 7.58 4.00
N LEU A 32 9.16 8.38 4.37
CA LEU A 32 10.11 9.00 3.44
C LEU A 32 11.41 8.20 3.31
N GLN A 33 11.55 7.08 4.01
CA GLN A 33 12.77 6.27 4.05
C GLN A 33 12.71 5.08 3.10
N ASP A 34 11.61 4.31 3.14
CA ASP A 34 11.45 3.09 2.38
C ASP A 34 10.97 3.41 0.97
N CYS A 35 11.86 3.36 0.00
CA CYS A 35 11.53 3.67 -1.38
C CYS A 35 10.66 2.57 -2.01
N ARG A 36 9.40 2.93 -2.34
CA ARG A 36 8.42 2.04 -2.97
C ARG A 36 7.72 2.76 -4.11
N PHE A 37 7.94 2.27 -5.32
CA PHE A 37 7.29 2.76 -6.52
C PHE A 37 6.62 1.60 -7.26
N PRO A 38 5.35 1.31 -6.96
CA PRO A 38 4.57 0.32 -7.69
C PRO A 38 4.33 0.80 -9.13
N VAL A 39 4.73 0.00 -10.11
CA VAL A 39 4.51 0.30 -11.52
C VAL A 39 3.04 0.12 -11.86
N GLN A 40 2.42 1.17 -12.35
CA GLN A 40 1.02 1.17 -12.75
C GLN A 40 0.84 0.98 -14.25
N TYR A 41 1.71 1.60 -15.03
CA TYR A 41 1.66 1.57 -16.48
C TYR A 41 3.05 1.72 -17.08
N VAL A 42 3.32 1.03 -18.20
CA VAL A 42 4.57 1.15 -18.94
C VAL A 42 4.31 1.94 -20.21
N ILE A 43 4.97 3.07 -20.37
CA ILE A 43 4.84 3.96 -21.52
C ILE A 43 5.90 3.54 -22.54
N ARG A 44 5.44 3.07 -23.70
CA ARG A 44 6.27 2.76 -24.88
C ARG A 44 5.62 3.41 -26.12
N PRO A 45 6.04 4.61 -26.51
CA PRO A 45 5.51 5.26 -27.70
C PRO A 45 5.83 4.44 -28.96
N GLN A 46 4.87 4.37 -29.88
CA GLN A 46 5.05 3.66 -31.15
C GLN A 46 5.59 4.54 -32.28
N LEU A 47 5.85 5.83 -31.98
CA LEU A 47 6.36 6.80 -32.97
C LEU A 47 7.85 6.60 -33.20
N ASP A 48 8.30 6.62 -34.45
CA ASP A 48 9.71 6.39 -34.84
C ASP A 48 10.71 7.32 -34.13
N ALA A 49 10.33 8.56 -33.81
CA ALA A 49 11.19 9.52 -33.13
C ALA A 49 11.38 9.23 -31.63
N SER A 50 10.60 8.32 -31.04
CA SER A 50 10.63 8.01 -29.61
C SER A 50 10.62 6.49 -29.32
N ARG A 51 11.06 5.70 -30.28
CA ARG A 51 11.05 4.23 -30.23
C ARG A 51 11.81 3.66 -29.03
N ASP A 52 12.86 4.35 -28.62
CA ASP A 52 13.73 3.94 -27.49
C ASP A 52 13.23 4.44 -26.13
N PHE A 53 12.12 5.22 -26.08
CA PHE A 53 11.62 5.70 -24.83
C PHE A 53 10.84 4.60 -24.11
N ARG A 54 11.29 4.27 -22.88
CA ARG A 54 10.57 3.40 -21.94
C ARG A 54 10.39 4.14 -20.63
N GLY A 55 9.16 4.48 -20.31
CA GLY A 55 8.79 5.16 -19.06
C GLY A 55 7.94 4.26 -18.18
N TYR A 56 8.23 4.23 -16.90
CA TYR A 56 7.45 3.51 -15.89
C TYR A 56 6.63 4.52 -15.12
N ALA A 57 5.32 4.52 -15.33
CA ALA A 57 4.40 5.44 -14.69
C ALA A 57 3.77 4.81 -13.46
N GLY A 58 3.66 5.59 -12.38
CA GLY A 58 3.07 5.17 -11.13
C GLY A 58 3.00 6.30 -10.12
N ARG A 59 2.52 5.98 -8.92
CA ARG A 59 2.51 6.89 -7.78
C ARG A 59 3.58 6.45 -6.79
N ILE A 60 4.40 7.39 -6.33
CA ILE A 60 5.33 7.13 -5.23
C ILE A 60 4.51 6.73 -3.99
N ALA A 61 4.63 5.48 -3.57
CA ALA A 61 3.95 4.97 -2.39
C ALA A 61 4.66 5.42 -1.12
N SER A 62 5.99 5.39 -1.12
CA SER A 62 6.84 5.85 -0.03
C SER A 62 8.26 6.10 -0.49
N GLY A 63 9.07 6.71 0.39
CA GLY A 63 10.46 7.06 0.14
C GLY A 63 10.64 8.24 -0.79
N VAL A 64 11.89 8.65 -0.96
CA VAL A 64 12.30 9.73 -1.86
C VAL A 64 13.18 9.16 -2.94
N PHE A 65 12.81 9.33 -4.20
CA PHE A 65 13.58 8.94 -5.37
C PHE A 65 14.24 10.15 -5.99
N LYS A 66 15.51 9.98 -6.40
CA LYS A 66 16.31 11.02 -7.06
C LYS A 66 16.85 10.49 -8.36
N VAL A 67 17.07 11.38 -9.32
CA VAL A 67 17.87 11.06 -10.51
C VAL A 67 19.26 10.61 -10.07
N GLY A 68 19.73 9.48 -10.61
CA GLY A 68 20.99 8.85 -10.22
C GLY A 68 20.88 7.82 -9.07
N ASP A 69 19.72 7.64 -8.46
CA ASP A 69 19.52 6.60 -7.43
C ASP A 69 19.66 5.19 -8.04
N GLU A 70 20.43 4.33 -7.38
CA GLU A 70 20.47 2.91 -7.68
C GLU A 70 19.20 2.23 -7.18
N ILE A 71 18.59 1.43 -8.06
CA ILE A 71 17.31 0.75 -7.80
C ILE A 71 17.38 -0.73 -8.14
N VAL A 72 16.42 -1.45 -7.62
CA VAL A 72 16.13 -2.83 -8.00
C VAL A 72 14.68 -2.93 -8.48
N ALA A 73 14.51 -3.63 -9.60
CA ALA A 73 13.20 -3.97 -10.16
C ALA A 73 12.74 -5.31 -9.56
N LEU A 74 11.60 -5.34 -8.91
CA LEU A 74 11.04 -6.52 -8.27
C LEU A 74 9.80 -7.00 -9.02
N PRO A 75 9.58 -8.32 -9.17
CA PRO A 75 10.30 -9.42 -8.51
C PRO A 75 11.58 -9.91 -9.22
N SER A 76 11.94 -9.36 -10.39
CA SER A 76 13.06 -9.87 -11.21
C SER A 76 14.43 -9.78 -10.52
N GLY A 77 14.62 -8.81 -9.62
CA GLY A 77 15.91 -8.52 -8.97
C GLY A 77 16.91 -7.80 -9.85
N MET A 78 16.50 -7.36 -11.05
CA MET A 78 17.38 -6.58 -11.95
C MET A 78 17.68 -5.21 -11.37
N LYS A 79 18.93 -4.80 -11.44
CA LYS A 79 19.40 -3.51 -10.95
C LYS A 79 19.53 -2.52 -12.10
N SER A 80 19.28 -1.25 -11.81
CA SER A 80 19.47 -0.14 -12.72
C SER A 80 19.61 1.16 -11.94
N THR A 81 19.67 2.28 -12.67
CA THR A 81 19.75 3.63 -12.11
C THR A 81 18.61 4.48 -12.65
N VAL A 82 18.03 5.34 -11.82
CA VAL A 82 17.01 6.31 -12.24
C VAL A 82 17.67 7.33 -13.17
N SER A 83 17.29 7.32 -14.44
CA SER A 83 17.84 8.21 -15.46
C SER A 83 17.15 9.58 -15.45
N LYS A 84 15.81 9.60 -15.46
CA LYS A 84 15.00 10.83 -15.38
C LYS A 84 13.70 10.56 -14.64
N ILE A 85 13.13 11.62 -14.08
CA ILE A 85 11.80 11.61 -13.44
C ILE A 85 10.96 12.74 -14.04
N PHE A 86 9.70 12.43 -14.37
CA PHE A 86 8.78 13.41 -14.97
C PHE A 86 7.49 13.51 -14.17
N VAL A 87 6.97 14.72 -14.03
CA VAL A 87 5.59 15.02 -13.62
C VAL A 87 4.89 15.67 -14.82
N GLY A 88 4.01 14.91 -15.48
CA GLY A 88 3.54 15.30 -16.81
C GLY A 88 4.70 15.39 -17.81
N GLU A 89 4.91 16.57 -18.39
CA GLU A 89 6.01 16.84 -19.32
C GLU A 89 7.24 17.45 -18.64
N GLN A 90 7.12 17.85 -17.37
CA GLN A 90 8.20 18.51 -16.64
C GLN A 90 9.17 17.49 -16.04
N SER A 91 10.45 17.61 -16.34
CA SER A 91 11.52 16.86 -15.68
C SER A 91 11.80 17.44 -14.30
N ILE A 92 11.95 16.54 -13.31
CA ILE A 92 12.28 16.89 -11.93
C ILE A 92 13.44 16.01 -11.45
N ASP A 93 14.23 16.51 -10.51
CA ASP A 93 15.38 15.75 -9.98
C ASP A 93 15.01 14.88 -8.78
N VAL A 94 13.93 15.20 -8.07
CA VAL A 94 13.52 14.54 -6.84
C VAL A 94 12.01 14.33 -6.83
N ALA A 95 11.60 13.10 -6.53
CA ALA A 95 10.20 12.73 -6.36
C ALA A 95 9.94 12.13 -4.97
N TYR A 96 8.76 12.44 -4.40
CA TYR A 96 8.36 12.03 -3.05
C TYR A 96 6.86 11.68 -2.99
N PRO A 97 6.41 10.95 -1.97
CA PRO A 97 4.99 10.62 -1.82
C PRO A 97 4.12 11.89 -1.64
N PRO A 98 2.96 11.93 -2.22
CA PRO A 98 2.27 10.96 -3.06
C PRO A 98 2.30 11.31 -4.56
N GLN A 99 3.38 11.87 -5.06
CA GLN A 99 3.48 12.31 -6.45
C GLN A 99 3.25 11.15 -7.43
N SER A 100 2.50 11.42 -8.49
CA SER A 100 2.39 10.57 -9.66
C SER A 100 3.46 10.98 -10.66
N VAL A 101 4.34 10.06 -10.99
CA VAL A 101 5.51 10.35 -11.83
C VAL A 101 5.69 9.28 -12.91
N THR A 102 6.48 9.63 -13.91
CA THR A 102 7.05 8.69 -14.87
C THR A 102 8.56 8.65 -14.65
N MET A 103 9.10 7.47 -14.36
CA MET A 103 10.55 7.25 -14.26
C MET A 103 11.07 6.58 -15.51
N THR A 104 12.25 6.98 -15.96
CA THR A 104 13.06 6.22 -16.92
C THR A 104 14.31 5.67 -16.23
N LEU A 105 14.76 4.52 -16.67
CA LEU A 105 15.94 3.85 -16.15
C LEU A 105 17.07 3.92 -17.19
N THR A 106 18.31 3.73 -16.74
CA THR A 106 19.47 3.68 -17.63
C THR A 106 19.49 2.40 -18.49
N ASP A 107 18.97 1.31 -17.90
CA ASP A 107 18.93 0.01 -18.55
C ASP A 107 17.50 -0.32 -19.02
N ASP A 108 17.39 -1.07 -20.10
CA ASP A 108 16.12 -1.53 -20.64
C ASP A 108 15.63 -2.76 -19.88
N ILE A 109 14.99 -2.53 -18.72
CA ILE A 109 14.46 -3.58 -17.85
C ILE A 109 13.01 -3.87 -18.21
N ASP A 110 12.63 -5.14 -18.23
CA ASP A 110 11.25 -5.55 -18.44
C ASP A 110 10.47 -5.51 -17.12
N LEU A 111 9.76 -4.41 -16.94
CA LEU A 111 8.83 -4.17 -15.83
C LEU A 111 7.42 -4.08 -16.37
N SER A 112 6.48 -4.59 -15.61
CA SER A 112 5.05 -4.61 -15.94
C SER A 112 4.21 -4.00 -14.82
N ARG A 113 2.93 -3.76 -15.09
CA ARG A 113 1.99 -3.39 -14.03
C ARG A 113 1.98 -4.46 -12.94
N GLY A 114 2.11 -4.03 -11.70
CA GLY A 114 2.18 -4.90 -10.52
C GLY A 114 3.59 -5.12 -9.99
N ASP A 115 4.61 -4.85 -10.81
CA ASP A 115 6.00 -4.86 -10.37
C ASP A 115 6.31 -3.61 -9.52
N MET A 116 7.42 -3.63 -8.82
CA MET A 116 7.82 -2.54 -7.93
C MET A 116 9.27 -2.18 -8.13
N ILE A 117 9.55 -0.87 -8.15
CA ILE A 117 10.90 -0.34 -8.06
C ILE A 117 11.18 0.02 -6.59
N ALA A 118 12.28 -0.48 -6.06
CA ALA A 118 12.75 -0.23 -4.70
C ALA A 118 14.25 0.04 -4.67
N ARG A 119 14.80 0.40 -3.50
CA ARG A 119 16.26 0.44 -3.31
C ARG A 119 16.78 -0.96 -2.98
N GLU A 120 17.98 -1.28 -3.46
CA GLU A 120 18.60 -2.61 -3.28
C GLU A 120 18.66 -3.05 -1.81
N ASN A 121 19.13 -2.17 -0.93
CA ASN A 121 19.32 -2.48 0.50
C ASN A 121 18.06 -2.22 1.35
N ASN A 122 16.92 -1.93 0.73
CA ASN A 122 15.67 -1.62 1.39
C ASN A 122 14.49 -2.11 0.55
N GLN A 123 14.39 -3.43 0.42
CA GLN A 123 13.34 -4.08 -0.35
C GLN A 123 12.15 -4.41 0.54
N PRO A 124 10.91 -4.45 -0.01
CA PRO A 124 9.76 -5.05 0.67
C PRO A 124 9.93 -6.56 0.80
N ASP A 125 9.18 -7.16 1.70
CA ASP A 125 9.11 -8.61 1.81
C ASP A 125 8.32 -9.22 0.64
N SER A 126 8.83 -10.32 0.09
CA SER A 126 8.14 -11.08 -0.96
C SER A 126 7.49 -12.32 -0.33
N VAL A 127 6.17 -12.29 -0.13
CA VAL A 127 5.45 -13.30 0.63
C VAL A 127 4.20 -13.81 -0.10
N GLN A 128 3.85 -15.07 0.13
CA GLN A 128 2.59 -15.66 -0.32
C GLN A 128 1.61 -15.93 0.82
N GLU A 129 2.10 -15.96 2.05
CA GLU A 129 1.27 -16.15 3.23
C GLU A 129 1.23 -14.84 4.00
N LEU A 130 0.02 -14.33 4.22
CA LEU A 130 -0.24 -13.07 4.89
C LEU A 130 -1.03 -13.35 6.17
N ASP A 131 -0.59 -12.74 7.25
CA ASP A 131 -1.31 -12.62 8.51
C ASP A 131 -1.83 -11.19 8.61
N ALA A 132 -3.13 -11.02 8.48
CA ALA A 132 -3.71 -9.70 8.32
C ALA A 132 -4.95 -9.49 9.18
N GLN A 133 -5.12 -8.26 9.63
CA GLN A 133 -6.37 -7.80 10.22
C GLN A 133 -7.22 -7.18 9.13
N ILE A 134 -8.46 -7.63 9.02
CA ILE A 134 -9.44 -7.12 8.04
C ILE A 134 -10.65 -6.53 8.74
N CYS A 135 -11.30 -5.58 8.07
CA CYS A 135 -12.68 -5.17 8.35
C CYS A 135 -13.53 -5.68 7.20
N TRP A 136 -14.51 -6.54 7.50
CA TRP A 136 -15.37 -7.09 6.47
C TRP A 136 -16.52 -6.13 6.17
N MET A 137 -16.64 -5.72 4.91
CA MET A 137 -17.64 -4.72 4.48
C MET A 137 -18.80 -5.32 3.68
N GLY A 138 -18.70 -6.61 3.31
CA GLY A 138 -19.73 -7.29 2.54
C GLY A 138 -20.98 -7.61 3.38
N GLU A 139 -22.18 -7.49 2.76
CA GLU A 139 -23.45 -7.86 3.40
C GLU A 139 -23.53 -9.37 3.70
N GLN A 140 -22.95 -10.19 2.83
CA GLN A 140 -22.87 -11.63 3.05
C GLN A 140 -21.68 -11.94 3.96
N PRO A 141 -21.81 -12.90 4.89
CA PRO A 141 -20.70 -13.31 5.73
C PRO A 141 -19.50 -13.80 4.91
N LEU A 142 -18.32 -13.56 5.46
CA LEU A 142 -17.08 -14.05 4.89
C LEU A 142 -17.13 -15.57 4.72
N ASN A 143 -16.91 -16.04 3.51
CA ASN A 143 -16.86 -17.46 3.21
C ASN A 143 -15.41 -17.90 2.93
N SER A 144 -14.81 -18.63 3.86
CA SER A 144 -13.41 -19.11 3.73
C SER A 144 -13.17 -20.08 2.56
N ALA A 145 -14.23 -20.69 2.01
CA ALA A 145 -14.14 -21.54 0.82
C ALA A 145 -14.04 -20.74 -0.49
N THR A 146 -14.42 -19.46 -0.47
CA THR A 146 -14.34 -18.56 -1.63
C THR A 146 -12.90 -18.21 -1.96
N ARG A 147 -12.58 -18.18 -3.26
CA ARG A 147 -11.30 -17.67 -3.75
C ARG A 147 -11.44 -16.20 -4.04
N TYR A 148 -10.96 -15.37 -3.13
CA TYR A 148 -10.97 -13.92 -3.27
C TYR A 148 -9.83 -13.43 -4.14
N ILE A 149 -9.98 -12.22 -4.67
CA ILE A 149 -8.88 -11.46 -5.28
C ILE A 149 -8.33 -10.51 -4.23
N VAL A 150 -7.03 -10.61 -3.95
CA VAL A 150 -6.29 -9.59 -3.22
C VAL A 150 -5.82 -8.54 -4.20
N ARG A 151 -6.24 -7.30 -4.01
CA ARG A 151 -5.69 -6.15 -4.69
C ARG A 151 -4.75 -5.42 -3.73
N HIS A 152 -3.48 -5.43 -4.07
CA HIS A 152 -2.39 -4.82 -3.32
C HIS A 152 -1.62 -3.85 -4.22
N GLY A 153 -1.72 -2.56 -3.94
CA GLY A 153 -1.15 -1.55 -4.82
C GLY A 153 -1.67 -1.68 -6.25
N THR A 154 -0.79 -2.01 -7.18
CA THR A 154 -1.10 -2.22 -8.60
C THR A 154 -1.27 -3.69 -8.99
N SER A 155 -1.00 -4.62 -8.05
CA SER A 155 -1.11 -6.06 -8.25
C SER A 155 -2.49 -6.58 -7.88
N GLU A 156 -2.98 -7.57 -8.64
CA GLU A 156 -4.19 -8.34 -8.36
C GLU A 156 -3.88 -9.82 -8.41
N VAL A 157 -4.08 -10.53 -7.30
CA VAL A 157 -3.71 -11.93 -7.16
C VAL A 157 -4.84 -12.72 -6.52
N LYS A 158 -5.14 -13.90 -7.06
CA LYS A 158 -6.10 -14.83 -6.42
C LYS A 158 -5.58 -15.30 -5.07
N SER A 159 -6.47 -15.39 -4.11
CA SER A 159 -6.14 -15.83 -2.75
C SER A 159 -7.20 -16.75 -2.18
N MET A 160 -6.82 -17.43 -1.11
CA MET A 160 -7.76 -18.19 -0.29
C MET A 160 -7.47 -17.94 1.20
N ILE A 161 -8.54 -17.84 1.98
CA ILE A 161 -8.43 -17.74 3.42
C ILE A 161 -8.09 -19.12 3.96
N ARG A 162 -7.00 -19.21 4.73
CA ARG A 162 -6.55 -20.44 5.36
C ARG A 162 -7.19 -20.64 6.72
N GLU A 163 -7.31 -19.54 7.46
CA GLU A 163 -7.75 -19.57 8.84
C GLU A 163 -8.33 -18.22 9.23
N VAL A 164 -9.43 -18.21 9.97
CA VAL A 164 -9.90 -17.06 10.76
C VAL A 164 -9.38 -17.29 12.17
N MET A 165 -8.43 -16.48 12.61
CA MET A 165 -7.76 -16.66 13.90
C MET A 165 -8.62 -16.19 15.06
N TYR A 166 -9.22 -15.01 14.91
CA TYR A 166 -10.16 -14.46 15.89
C TYR A 166 -10.96 -13.30 15.29
N LYS A 167 -12.08 -13.03 15.92
CA LYS A 167 -12.88 -11.83 15.74
C LYS A 167 -12.59 -10.86 16.88
N LEU A 168 -12.51 -9.57 16.59
CA LEU A 168 -12.28 -8.54 17.58
C LEU A 168 -13.60 -7.91 18.01
N ASP A 169 -13.93 -7.97 19.28
CA ASP A 169 -15.02 -7.16 19.84
C ASP A 169 -14.58 -5.69 19.91
N ILE A 170 -15.24 -4.83 19.13
CA ILE A 170 -14.90 -3.42 19.01
C ILE A 170 -15.15 -2.61 20.30
N ASN A 171 -16.01 -3.09 21.20
CA ASN A 171 -16.35 -2.38 22.44
C ASN A 171 -15.36 -2.71 23.57
N THR A 172 -14.95 -3.96 23.65
CA THR A 172 -14.09 -4.46 24.73
C THR A 172 -12.65 -4.66 24.32
N LEU A 173 -12.38 -4.68 22.98
CA LEU A 173 -11.10 -5.03 22.36
C LEU A 173 -10.63 -6.45 22.67
N HIS A 174 -11.53 -7.32 23.17
CA HIS A 174 -11.24 -8.72 23.39
C HIS A 174 -11.23 -9.50 22.05
N ARG A 175 -10.40 -10.53 22.02
CA ARG A 175 -10.29 -11.46 20.91
C ARG A 175 -11.18 -12.66 21.16
N ASP A 176 -12.11 -12.93 20.27
CA ASP A 176 -12.93 -14.15 20.30
C ASP A 176 -12.39 -15.13 19.25
N GLU A 177 -11.75 -16.17 19.73
CA GLU A 177 -11.19 -17.25 18.90
C GLU A 177 -12.24 -18.33 18.58
N SER A 178 -13.38 -18.31 19.27
CA SER A 178 -14.47 -19.27 19.08
C SER A 178 -15.45 -18.87 17.98
N ASP A 179 -15.61 -17.56 17.74
CA ASP A 179 -16.47 -17.02 16.68
C ASP A 179 -15.66 -16.77 15.39
N THR A 180 -15.81 -17.69 14.44
CA THR A 180 -15.22 -17.58 13.10
C THR A 180 -16.18 -17.06 12.04
N ASN A 181 -17.42 -16.74 12.43
CA ASN A 181 -18.42 -16.18 11.52
C ASN A 181 -18.27 -14.66 11.43
N ILE A 182 -17.70 -14.19 10.34
CA ILE A 182 -17.37 -12.79 10.12
C ILE A 182 -18.46 -12.15 9.25
N GLY A 183 -19.26 -11.29 9.86
CA GLY A 183 -20.30 -10.52 9.21
C GLY A 183 -19.87 -9.09 8.86
N MET A 184 -20.82 -8.31 8.32
CA MET A 184 -20.57 -6.91 7.94
C MET A 184 -20.13 -6.07 9.15
N ASN A 185 -19.08 -5.26 8.94
CA ASN A 185 -18.41 -4.41 9.94
C ASN A 185 -17.63 -5.16 11.02
N ASP A 186 -17.54 -6.48 10.94
CA ASP A 186 -16.68 -7.22 11.86
C ASP A 186 -15.21 -7.00 11.53
N ILE A 187 -14.41 -6.91 12.58
CA ILE A 187 -12.94 -6.87 12.48
C ILE A 187 -12.41 -8.25 12.88
N ALA A 188 -11.65 -8.86 11.98
CA ALA A 188 -11.09 -10.18 12.21
C ALA A 188 -9.61 -10.25 11.83
N ARG A 189 -8.88 -11.16 12.45
CA ARG A 189 -7.53 -11.54 12.03
C ARG A 189 -7.60 -12.84 11.26
N ILE A 190 -7.04 -12.83 10.07
CA ILE A 190 -7.06 -13.96 9.16
C ILE A 190 -5.65 -14.29 8.68
N LYS A 191 -5.44 -15.58 8.35
CA LYS A 191 -4.33 -16.01 7.51
C LYS A 191 -4.85 -16.27 6.11
N LEU A 192 -4.21 -15.70 5.12
CA LEU A 192 -4.54 -15.93 3.73
C LEU A 192 -3.30 -16.32 2.93
N ARG A 193 -3.51 -17.10 1.88
CA ARG A 193 -2.47 -17.47 0.94
C ARG A 193 -2.83 -17.01 -0.45
N THR A 194 -1.87 -16.35 -1.10
CA THR A 194 -1.98 -15.84 -2.47
C THR A 194 -1.41 -16.84 -3.48
N ALA A 195 -1.88 -16.77 -4.73
CA ALA A 195 -1.43 -17.65 -5.80
C ALA A 195 -0.01 -17.33 -6.29
N SER A 196 0.41 -16.07 -6.16
CA SER A 196 1.77 -15.59 -6.44
C SER A 196 2.25 -14.69 -5.30
N PRO A 197 3.56 -14.51 -5.11
CA PRO A 197 4.09 -13.62 -4.10
C PRO A 197 3.60 -12.18 -4.27
N LEU A 198 3.38 -11.49 -3.15
CA LEU A 198 3.14 -10.05 -3.08
C LEU A 198 4.34 -9.35 -2.42
N LEU A 199 4.63 -8.14 -2.87
CA LEU A 199 5.69 -7.31 -2.35
C LEU A 199 5.10 -6.38 -1.28
N VAL A 200 5.21 -6.76 -0.01
CA VAL A 200 4.53 -6.11 1.11
C VAL A 200 5.50 -5.53 2.14
N ASP A 201 5.05 -4.51 2.84
CA ASP A 201 5.68 -4.00 4.05
C ASP A 201 4.75 -4.25 5.25
N ASP A 202 5.29 -4.20 6.48
CA ASP A 202 4.46 -4.15 7.68
C ASP A 202 3.60 -2.88 7.66
N TYR A 203 2.29 -3.02 7.93
CA TYR A 203 1.32 -1.91 7.91
C TYR A 203 1.73 -0.74 8.81
N ARG A 204 2.35 -1.03 9.96
CA ARG A 204 2.81 0.01 10.90
C ARG A 204 3.99 0.80 10.34
N ARG A 205 4.82 0.16 9.52
CA ARG A 205 5.97 0.77 8.87
C ARG A 205 5.57 1.55 7.61
N ASN A 206 4.70 0.98 6.79
CA ASN A 206 4.24 1.59 5.55
C ASN A 206 2.79 1.21 5.26
N ARG A 207 1.85 2.11 5.58
CA ARG A 207 0.41 1.85 5.40
C ARG A 207 0.02 1.62 3.95
N THR A 208 0.69 2.27 3.00
CA THR A 208 0.37 2.17 1.57
C THR A 208 0.69 0.80 1.01
N THR A 209 1.86 0.25 1.34
CA THR A 209 2.31 -1.06 0.87
C THR A 209 2.08 -2.19 1.89
N GLY A 210 1.57 -1.86 3.06
CA GLY A 210 1.12 -2.80 4.09
C GLY A 210 -0.38 -3.05 4.11
N SER A 211 -1.15 -2.46 3.17
CA SER A 211 -2.61 -2.63 3.09
C SER A 211 -3.04 -3.25 1.78
N PHE A 212 -4.19 -3.91 1.80
CA PHE A 212 -4.80 -4.52 0.61
C PHE A 212 -6.33 -4.46 0.70
N VAL A 213 -6.96 -4.74 -0.42
CA VAL A 213 -8.41 -4.93 -0.52
C VAL A 213 -8.69 -6.38 -0.92
N LEU A 214 -9.65 -7.00 -0.25
CA LEU A 214 -10.13 -8.33 -0.56
C LEU A 214 -11.43 -8.22 -1.37
N ILE A 215 -11.45 -8.75 -2.59
CA ILE A 215 -12.55 -8.59 -3.54
C ILE A 215 -13.18 -9.96 -3.81
N ASP A 216 -14.49 -10.05 -3.67
CA ASP A 216 -15.26 -11.21 -4.11
C ASP A 216 -15.39 -11.18 -5.65
N PRO A 217 -14.85 -12.19 -6.37
CA PRO A 217 -14.88 -12.18 -7.83
C PRO A 217 -16.27 -12.37 -8.44
N SER A 218 -17.26 -12.81 -7.67
CA SER A 218 -18.63 -13.01 -8.15
C SER A 218 -19.46 -11.73 -8.13
N SER A 219 -19.28 -10.92 -7.09
CA SER A 219 -20.02 -9.68 -6.88
C SER A 219 -19.22 -8.41 -7.17
N ASN A 220 -17.89 -8.51 -7.24
CA ASN A 220 -16.94 -7.41 -7.25
C ASN A 220 -17.04 -6.48 -6.04
N LEU A 221 -17.64 -6.94 -4.94
CA LEU A 221 -17.70 -6.25 -3.66
C LEU A 221 -16.47 -6.56 -2.80
N THR A 222 -16.19 -5.67 -1.87
CA THR A 222 -15.07 -5.75 -0.92
C THR A 222 -15.58 -5.94 0.49
#